data_57d4e3c115b3a6134314f935bf5967ba
#
_entry.id   57d4e3c115b3a6134314f935bf5967ba
#
_cell.length_a   1.000
_cell.length_b   1.000
_cell.length_c   1.000
_cell.angle_alpha   90.00
_cell.angle_beta   90.00
_cell.angle_gamma   90.00
#
_symmetry.space_group_name_H-M   'P 1'
#
loop_
_entity.id
_entity.type
_entity.pdbx_description
1 polymer ?
#
loop_
_entity_poly.entity_id
_entity_poly.type
_entity_poly.pdbx_seq_one_letter_code
_entity_poly.pdbx_strand_id
1 'polypeptide(L)'
;MKKIEEFFQLKENGSNFSTELIAGLSTFFAMSYIIFVNPAILSQTGMPYQGVFLATIISSALATLFIGLFANVPYALAPGMGLNAFFTYTVVFSLGFTWQEALAMVFICGLFNIFITVTKFRQLIIKAIPDSLQHAIGAGVGLFVAYIGVKNAGFINFTTEAANITAVNGQPFDATQSVFEGGLATINSTGSTLPEISTFTDQTSLLALFGLILTIILLLKNVKGAILIGIIAVSTIYVILNPAALATVNFDQSGLGAAFQDLGVTFGAAFGKEGLLSLFADPSRYPLVIMTIFAFSLSDVFDTIGTFIGTGRASGIFTKEDIDNMDQSSVMNTKLDKALFGDVEIGRASCRERV
;
A
#
# COMPACT_ATOMS: atom_id res chain seq x y z
N MET A 1 -33.67 5.42 -9.83
CA MET A 1 -33.31 4.03 -9.55
C MET A 1 -33.31 3.16 -10.81
N LYS A 2 -34.39 3.07 -11.60
CA LYS A 2 -34.40 2.22 -12.82
C LYS A 2 -33.25 2.48 -13.81
N LYS A 3 -32.91 3.74 -14.08
CA LYS A 3 -31.79 4.08 -14.99
C LYS A 3 -30.41 3.60 -14.46
N ILE A 4 -30.21 3.59 -13.14
CA ILE A 4 -28.99 3.09 -12.49
C ILE A 4 -28.94 1.57 -12.59
N GLU A 5 -30.06 0.89 -12.33
CA GLU A 5 -30.18 -0.57 -12.45
C GLU A 5 -29.94 -1.05 -13.89
N GLU A 6 -30.42 -0.31 -14.87
CA GLU A 6 -30.20 -0.59 -16.30
C GLU A 6 -28.74 -0.35 -16.71
N PHE A 7 -28.13 0.75 -16.26
CA PHE A 7 -26.73 1.09 -16.58
C PHE A 7 -25.76 0.02 -16.03
N PHE A 8 -25.95 -0.42 -14.79
CA PHE A 8 -25.11 -1.43 -14.17
C PHE A 8 -25.55 -2.87 -14.46
N GLN A 9 -26.61 -3.06 -15.26
CA GLN A 9 -27.12 -4.38 -15.63
C GLN A 9 -27.41 -5.29 -14.41
N LEU A 10 -27.92 -4.71 -13.32
CA LEU A 10 -28.06 -5.40 -12.03
C LEU A 10 -28.91 -6.67 -12.14
N LYS A 11 -30.00 -6.63 -12.92
CA LYS A 11 -30.89 -7.80 -13.11
C LYS A 11 -30.22 -8.91 -13.91
N GLU A 12 -29.42 -8.57 -14.91
CA GLU A 12 -28.66 -9.53 -15.73
C GLU A 12 -27.57 -10.22 -14.90
N ASN A 13 -26.97 -9.46 -13.97
CA ASN A 13 -25.97 -9.98 -13.02
C ASN A 13 -26.63 -10.67 -11.79
N GLY A 14 -27.95 -10.86 -11.76
CA GLY A 14 -28.66 -11.54 -10.67
C GLY A 14 -28.69 -10.74 -9.35
N SER A 15 -28.51 -9.42 -9.40
CA SER A 15 -28.42 -8.54 -8.24
C SER A 15 -29.52 -7.50 -8.20
N ASN A 16 -29.57 -6.71 -7.12
CA ASN A 16 -30.46 -5.58 -6.94
C ASN A 16 -29.77 -4.45 -6.17
N PHE A 17 -30.32 -3.25 -6.23
CA PHE A 17 -29.73 -2.06 -5.61
C PHE A 17 -29.41 -2.22 -4.11
N SER A 18 -30.28 -2.88 -3.35
CA SER A 18 -30.06 -3.10 -1.91
C SER A 18 -28.90 -4.05 -1.65
N THR A 19 -28.78 -5.12 -2.45
CA THR A 19 -27.67 -6.08 -2.36
C THR A 19 -26.34 -5.40 -2.68
N GLU A 20 -26.29 -4.59 -3.75
CA GLU A 20 -25.08 -3.86 -4.13
C GLU A 20 -24.68 -2.82 -3.07
N LEU A 21 -25.64 -2.12 -2.47
CA LEU A 21 -25.35 -1.18 -1.39
C LEU A 21 -24.73 -1.88 -0.17
N ILE A 22 -25.30 -3.01 0.25
CA ILE A 22 -24.79 -3.78 1.39
C ILE A 22 -23.42 -4.38 1.06
N ALA A 23 -23.23 -4.87 -0.16
CA ALA A 23 -21.92 -5.36 -0.63
C ALA A 23 -20.88 -4.27 -0.62
N GLY A 24 -21.20 -3.08 -1.17
CA GLY A 24 -20.30 -1.91 -1.17
C GLY A 24 -19.93 -1.46 0.24
N LEU A 25 -20.89 -1.38 1.17
CA LEU A 25 -20.61 -1.06 2.58
C LEU A 25 -19.72 -2.13 3.23
N SER A 26 -19.98 -3.41 2.94
CA SER A 26 -19.13 -4.49 3.46
C SER A 26 -17.71 -4.41 2.99
N THR A 27 -17.50 -4.11 1.69
CA THR A 27 -16.19 -3.91 1.10
C THR A 27 -15.51 -2.68 1.68
N PHE A 28 -16.24 -1.55 1.83
CA PHE A 28 -15.72 -0.36 2.48
C PHE A 28 -15.20 -0.65 3.89
N PHE A 29 -15.97 -1.34 4.73
CA PHE A 29 -15.52 -1.68 6.09
C PHE A 29 -14.33 -2.65 6.08
N ALA A 30 -14.23 -3.53 5.11
CA ALA A 30 -13.10 -4.44 4.99
C ALA A 30 -11.80 -3.71 4.66
N MET A 31 -11.85 -2.69 3.78
CA MET A 31 -10.66 -1.97 3.29
C MET A 31 -10.36 -0.66 4.04
N SER A 32 -11.30 -0.14 4.85
CA SER A 32 -11.16 1.19 5.48
C SER A 32 -9.97 1.34 6.43
N TYR A 33 -9.39 0.23 6.90
CA TYR A 33 -8.15 0.28 7.69
C TYR A 33 -6.98 0.95 6.93
N ILE A 34 -6.99 0.88 5.61
CA ILE A 34 -5.95 1.46 4.74
C ILE A 34 -5.87 2.98 4.91
N ILE A 35 -6.99 3.64 5.20
CA ILE A 35 -7.05 5.08 5.45
C ILE A 35 -6.10 5.51 6.59
N PHE A 36 -5.85 4.64 7.55
CA PHE A 36 -4.95 4.89 8.68
C PHE A 36 -3.57 4.28 8.47
N VAL A 37 -3.51 3.05 7.95
CA VAL A 37 -2.25 2.31 7.80
C VAL A 37 -1.38 2.88 6.69
N ASN A 38 -1.97 3.32 5.58
CA ASN A 38 -1.20 3.91 4.49
C ASN A 38 -0.45 5.18 4.89
N PRO A 39 -1.09 6.20 5.50
CA PRO A 39 -0.37 7.36 6.01
C PRO A 39 0.66 7.01 7.07
N ALA A 40 0.38 6.04 7.95
CA ALA A 40 1.31 5.62 9.00
C ALA A 40 2.60 5.00 8.44
N ILE A 41 2.54 4.33 7.28
CA ILE A 41 3.72 3.78 6.61
C ILE A 41 4.47 4.87 5.84
N LEU A 42 3.77 5.61 4.97
CA LEU A 42 4.40 6.57 4.09
C LEU A 42 4.95 7.80 4.82
N SER A 43 4.32 8.25 5.90
CA SER A 43 4.80 9.38 6.68
C SER A 43 6.16 9.15 7.35
N GLN A 44 6.56 7.89 7.55
CA GLN A 44 7.90 7.55 8.05
C GLN A 44 9.02 8.07 7.12
N THR A 45 8.73 8.26 5.84
CA THR A 45 9.67 8.82 4.86
C THR A 45 9.83 10.34 4.92
N GLY A 46 9.09 11.01 5.82
CA GLY A 46 9.02 12.47 5.90
C GLY A 46 7.87 13.11 5.12
N MET A 47 6.99 12.30 4.50
CA MET A 47 5.76 12.80 3.89
C MET A 47 4.79 13.31 4.97
N PRO A 48 4.10 14.45 4.76
CA PRO A 48 3.10 14.93 5.71
C PRO A 48 1.96 13.93 5.88
N TYR A 49 1.71 13.48 7.12
CA TYR A 49 0.69 12.46 7.41
C TYR A 49 -0.70 12.85 6.90
N GLN A 50 -1.12 14.10 7.15
CA GLN A 50 -2.45 14.59 6.75
C GLN A 50 -2.60 14.68 5.24
N GLY A 51 -1.52 15.04 4.52
CA GLY A 51 -1.49 15.05 3.07
C GLY A 51 -1.66 13.65 2.48
N VAL A 52 -0.95 12.67 3.01
CA VAL A 52 -1.07 11.26 2.59
C VAL A 52 -2.45 10.70 2.94
N PHE A 53 -2.98 11.00 4.12
CA PHE A 53 -4.32 10.60 4.54
C PHE A 53 -5.40 11.07 3.55
N LEU A 54 -5.39 12.36 3.22
CA LEU A 54 -6.36 12.94 2.29
C LEU A 54 -6.15 12.42 0.85
N ALA A 55 -4.89 12.29 0.41
CA ALA A 55 -4.57 11.68 -0.88
C ALA A 55 -5.08 10.24 -0.98
N THR A 56 -4.93 9.43 0.07
CA THR A 56 -5.43 8.06 0.13
C THR A 56 -6.94 7.99 -0.07
N ILE A 57 -7.70 8.83 0.63
CA ILE A 57 -9.16 8.86 0.51
C ILE A 57 -9.59 9.29 -0.89
N ILE A 58 -9.04 10.39 -1.39
CA ILE A 58 -9.43 10.94 -2.70
C ILE A 58 -9.07 9.97 -3.82
N SER A 59 -7.85 9.45 -3.84
CA SER A 59 -7.39 8.54 -4.89
C SER A 59 -8.17 7.22 -4.90
N SER A 60 -8.42 6.63 -3.72
CA SER A 60 -9.21 5.39 -3.61
C SER A 60 -10.66 5.60 -4.06
N ALA A 61 -11.28 6.73 -3.68
CA ALA A 61 -12.64 7.05 -4.10
C ALA A 61 -12.73 7.25 -5.62
N LEU A 62 -11.82 8.05 -6.19
CA LEU A 62 -11.78 8.29 -7.64
C LEU A 62 -11.49 7.00 -8.42
N ALA A 63 -10.54 6.18 -7.95
CA ALA A 63 -10.20 4.91 -8.56
C ALA A 63 -11.38 3.93 -8.57
N THR A 64 -12.04 3.78 -7.42
CA THR A 64 -13.21 2.90 -7.28
C THR A 64 -14.38 3.37 -8.15
N LEU A 65 -14.66 4.67 -8.17
CA LEU A 65 -15.69 5.24 -9.05
C LEU A 65 -15.38 5.01 -10.53
N PHE A 66 -14.14 5.26 -10.93
CA PHE A 66 -13.75 5.08 -12.33
C PHE A 66 -13.89 3.63 -12.79
N ILE A 67 -13.37 2.66 -12.02
CA ILE A 67 -13.45 1.25 -12.44
C ILE A 67 -14.90 0.75 -12.44
N GLY A 68 -15.72 1.22 -11.49
CA GLY A 68 -17.15 0.91 -11.45
C GLY A 68 -17.89 1.46 -12.66
N LEU A 69 -17.61 2.69 -13.04
CA LEU A 69 -18.29 3.35 -14.18
C LEU A 69 -17.74 2.89 -15.54
N PHE A 70 -16.41 2.71 -15.65
CA PHE A 70 -15.77 2.38 -16.92
C PHE A 70 -15.82 0.89 -17.25
N ALA A 71 -15.45 0.03 -16.30
CA ALA A 71 -15.39 -1.40 -16.51
C ALA A 71 -16.67 -2.15 -16.10
N ASN A 72 -17.57 -1.48 -15.36
CA ASN A 72 -18.78 -2.07 -14.80
C ASN A 72 -18.50 -3.36 -14.00
N VAL A 73 -17.47 -3.28 -13.14
CA VAL A 73 -17.08 -4.39 -12.25
C VAL A 73 -17.11 -3.94 -10.80
N PRO A 74 -17.57 -4.78 -9.86
CA PRO A 74 -17.76 -4.43 -8.46
C PRO A 74 -16.45 -4.58 -7.66
N TYR A 75 -15.37 -3.92 -8.11
CA TYR A 75 -14.11 -3.87 -7.38
C TYR A 75 -13.91 -2.52 -6.71
N ALA A 76 -13.46 -2.55 -5.46
CA ALA A 76 -12.95 -1.38 -4.77
C ALA A 76 -11.42 -1.32 -4.91
N LEU A 77 -10.89 -0.14 -5.19
CA LEU A 77 -9.46 0.10 -5.35
C LEU A 77 -8.92 0.95 -4.21
N ALA A 78 -7.79 0.53 -3.66
CA ALA A 78 -7.08 1.23 -2.61
C ALA A 78 -5.56 1.05 -2.74
N PRO A 79 -4.73 1.86 -2.03
CA PRO A 79 -3.27 1.74 -2.08
C PRO A 79 -2.75 0.37 -1.66
N GLY A 80 -1.76 -0.17 -2.41
CA GLY A 80 -1.13 -1.46 -2.14
C GLY A 80 -0.17 -1.43 -0.95
N MET A 81 -0.48 -2.15 0.12
CA MET A 81 0.37 -2.17 1.32
C MET A 81 1.76 -2.74 1.02
N GLY A 82 1.85 -3.75 0.16
CA GLY A 82 3.14 -4.34 -0.25
C GLY A 82 4.02 -3.34 -0.99
N LEU A 83 3.46 -2.63 -1.96
CA LEU A 83 4.17 -1.60 -2.72
C LEU A 83 4.53 -0.39 -1.86
N ASN A 84 3.67 0.00 -0.93
CA ASN A 84 3.94 1.09 0.00
C ASN A 84 5.05 0.74 1.00
N ALA A 85 5.08 -0.50 1.47
CA ALA A 85 6.18 -1.00 2.28
C ALA A 85 7.49 -1.05 1.47
N PHE A 86 7.47 -1.51 0.23
CA PHE A 86 8.62 -1.47 -0.68
C PHE A 86 9.10 -0.03 -0.93
N PHE A 87 8.18 0.90 -1.19
CA PHE A 87 8.48 2.33 -1.32
C PHE A 87 9.21 2.86 -0.09
N THR A 88 8.64 2.66 1.10
CA THR A 88 9.15 3.23 2.34
C THR A 88 10.46 2.57 2.78
N TYR A 89 10.46 1.25 2.94
CA TYR A 89 11.55 0.55 3.60
C TYR A 89 12.69 0.19 2.65
N THR A 90 12.37 -0.12 1.40
CA THR A 90 13.40 -0.47 0.42
C THR A 90 13.88 0.78 -0.32
N VAL A 91 12.99 1.50 -1.00
CA VAL A 91 13.42 2.58 -1.89
C VAL A 91 13.93 3.78 -1.11
N VAL A 92 13.17 4.24 -0.12
CA VAL A 92 13.59 5.43 0.65
C VAL A 92 14.67 5.07 1.68
N PHE A 93 14.42 4.11 2.57
CA PHE A 93 15.35 3.85 3.66
C PHE A 93 16.58 3.03 3.27
N SER A 94 16.42 1.97 2.48
CA SER A 94 17.54 1.08 2.16
C SER A 94 18.38 1.61 0.98
N LEU A 95 17.73 2.08 -0.08
CA LEU A 95 18.43 2.59 -1.28
C LEU A 95 18.78 4.08 -1.17
N GLY A 96 18.27 4.81 -0.18
CA GLY A 96 18.63 6.20 0.12
C GLY A 96 18.03 7.23 -0.85
N PHE A 97 16.92 6.91 -1.51
CA PHE A 97 16.20 7.89 -2.33
C PHE A 97 15.32 8.79 -1.45
N THR A 98 15.11 10.02 -1.87
CA THR A 98 14.10 10.87 -1.24
C THR A 98 12.71 10.36 -1.59
N TRP A 99 11.70 10.69 -0.77
CA TRP A 99 10.32 10.28 -1.07
C TRP A 99 9.79 10.94 -2.35
N GLN A 100 10.28 12.13 -2.72
CA GLN A 100 9.95 12.80 -3.97
C GLN A 100 10.52 12.04 -5.18
N GLU A 101 11.79 11.58 -5.10
CA GLU A 101 12.41 10.72 -6.12
C GLU A 101 11.65 9.39 -6.25
N ALA A 102 11.27 8.80 -5.12
CA ALA A 102 10.49 7.56 -5.11
C ALA A 102 9.10 7.74 -5.74
N LEU A 103 8.40 8.87 -5.48
CA LEU A 103 7.15 9.21 -6.17
C LEU A 103 7.36 9.40 -7.67
N ALA A 104 8.48 9.99 -8.09
CA ALA A 104 8.82 10.14 -9.51
C ALA A 104 9.02 8.77 -10.18
N MET A 105 9.68 7.81 -9.50
CA MET A 105 9.82 6.44 -10.00
C MET A 105 8.46 5.75 -10.13
N VAL A 106 7.56 5.90 -9.15
CA VAL A 106 6.19 5.36 -9.19
C VAL A 106 5.40 5.96 -10.36
N PHE A 107 5.56 7.27 -10.62
CA PHE A 107 4.95 7.90 -11.78
C PHE A 107 5.45 7.32 -13.11
N ILE A 108 6.78 7.18 -13.27
CA ILE A 108 7.38 6.56 -14.47
C ILE A 108 6.92 5.10 -14.60
N CYS A 109 6.87 4.36 -13.51
CA CYS A 109 6.32 3.00 -13.45
C CYS A 109 4.88 2.96 -13.99
N GLY A 110 4.02 3.89 -13.56
CA GLY A 110 2.65 3.99 -14.06
C GLY A 110 2.59 4.22 -15.58
N LEU A 111 3.43 5.11 -16.12
CA LEU A 111 3.54 5.33 -17.57
C LEU A 111 3.98 4.05 -18.30
N PHE A 112 4.98 3.36 -17.75
CA PHE A 112 5.48 2.11 -18.30
C PHE A 112 4.41 1.01 -18.29
N ASN A 113 3.64 0.88 -17.21
CA ASN A 113 2.56 -0.09 -17.10
C ASN A 113 1.41 0.20 -18.08
N ILE A 114 1.09 1.47 -18.36
CA ILE A 114 0.15 1.84 -19.42
C ILE A 114 0.69 1.39 -20.78
N PHE A 115 1.94 1.69 -21.09
CA PHE A 115 2.57 1.28 -22.32
C PHE A 115 2.53 -0.25 -22.50
N ILE A 116 2.88 -1.01 -21.46
CA ILE A 116 2.79 -2.47 -21.44
C ILE A 116 1.36 -2.95 -21.71
N THR A 117 0.36 -2.31 -21.12
CA THR A 117 -1.05 -2.71 -21.26
C THR A 117 -1.59 -2.40 -22.65
N VAL A 118 -1.30 -1.22 -23.20
CA VAL A 118 -1.74 -0.81 -24.54
C VAL A 118 -1.06 -1.63 -25.65
N THR A 119 0.21 -1.98 -25.47
CA THR A 119 0.99 -2.75 -26.48
C THR A 119 0.78 -4.26 -26.41
N LYS A 120 -0.11 -4.76 -25.55
CA LYS A 120 -0.28 -6.21 -25.29
C LYS A 120 0.99 -6.93 -24.76
N PHE A 121 2.04 -6.19 -24.46
CA PHE A 121 3.28 -6.76 -23.90
C PHE A 121 3.04 -7.44 -22.56
N ARG A 122 2.02 -7.01 -21.84
CA ARG A 122 1.53 -7.65 -20.61
C ARG A 122 1.19 -9.12 -20.80
N GLN A 123 0.55 -9.48 -21.91
CA GLN A 123 0.22 -10.88 -22.20
C GLN A 123 1.47 -11.74 -22.40
N LEU A 124 2.51 -11.18 -23.02
CA LEU A 124 3.80 -11.86 -23.15
C LEU A 124 4.49 -12.08 -21.79
N ILE A 125 4.43 -11.09 -20.91
CA ILE A 125 4.97 -11.20 -19.55
C ILE A 125 4.24 -12.30 -18.78
N ILE A 126 2.89 -12.31 -18.80
CA ILE A 126 2.08 -13.32 -18.11
C ILE A 126 2.42 -14.73 -18.60
N LYS A 127 2.52 -14.94 -19.92
CA LYS A 127 2.86 -16.23 -20.52
C LYS A 127 4.29 -16.67 -20.27
N ALA A 128 5.22 -15.74 -20.14
CA ALA A 128 6.63 -16.04 -19.90
C ALA A 128 6.90 -16.50 -18.46
N ILE A 129 6.00 -16.21 -17.51
CA ILE A 129 6.20 -16.49 -16.09
C ILE A 129 5.38 -17.70 -15.67
N PRO A 130 6.05 -18.78 -15.19
CA PRO A 130 5.36 -19.95 -14.68
C PRO A 130 4.39 -19.63 -13.53
N ASP A 131 3.27 -20.34 -13.47
CA ASP A 131 2.25 -20.17 -12.40
C ASP A 131 2.84 -20.26 -10.99
N SER A 132 3.82 -21.15 -10.81
CA SER A 132 4.53 -21.29 -9.53
C SER A 132 5.23 -20.01 -9.08
N LEU A 133 5.80 -19.25 -10.03
CA LEU A 133 6.48 -17.99 -9.73
C LEU A 133 5.48 -16.88 -9.44
N GLN A 134 4.33 -16.85 -10.13
CA GLN A 134 3.25 -15.89 -9.85
C GLN A 134 2.74 -16.06 -8.40
N HIS A 135 2.50 -17.30 -7.97
CA HIS A 135 2.10 -17.60 -6.59
C HIS A 135 3.20 -17.28 -5.58
N ALA A 136 4.47 -17.53 -5.92
CA ALA A 136 5.60 -17.23 -5.05
C ALA A 136 5.78 -15.73 -4.81
N ILE A 137 5.53 -14.88 -5.83
CA ILE A 137 5.59 -13.42 -5.70
C ILE A 137 4.52 -12.93 -4.72
N GLY A 138 3.26 -13.37 -4.89
CA GLY A 138 2.18 -13.02 -3.96
C GLY A 138 2.46 -13.45 -2.51
N ALA A 139 2.96 -14.67 -2.34
CA ALA A 139 3.38 -15.16 -1.03
C ALA A 139 4.55 -14.34 -0.44
N GLY A 140 5.53 -13.95 -1.27
CA GLY A 140 6.67 -13.13 -0.88
C GLY A 140 6.25 -11.74 -0.41
N VAL A 141 5.34 -11.08 -1.14
CA VAL A 141 4.76 -9.79 -0.73
C VAL A 141 4.02 -9.93 0.59
N GLY A 142 3.19 -10.96 0.76
CA GLY A 142 2.48 -11.21 2.01
C GLY A 142 3.41 -11.43 3.21
N LEU A 143 4.48 -12.22 3.04
CA LEU A 143 5.51 -12.44 4.07
C LEU A 143 6.27 -11.16 4.40
N PHE A 144 6.60 -10.34 3.40
CA PHE A 144 7.27 -9.06 3.61
C PHE A 144 6.40 -8.10 4.45
N VAL A 145 5.12 -7.96 4.11
CA VAL A 145 4.17 -7.13 4.88
C VAL A 145 4.01 -7.66 6.31
N ALA A 146 3.90 -8.99 6.47
CA ALA A 146 3.83 -9.61 7.79
C ALA A 146 5.08 -9.33 8.63
N TYR A 147 6.27 -9.44 8.04
CA TYR A 147 7.54 -9.11 8.70
C TYR A 147 7.57 -7.64 9.16
N ILE A 148 7.15 -6.70 8.29
CA ILE A 148 7.06 -5.29 8.65
C ILE A 148 6.06 -5.06 9.81
N GLY A 149 4.90 -5.74 9.76
CA GLY A 149 3.92 -5.71 10.84
C GLY A 149 4.48 -6.18 12.17
N VAL A 150 5.17 -7.31 12.19
CA VAL A 150 5.81 -7.90 13.38
C VAL A 150 6.91 -6.99 13.93
N LYS A 151 7.72 -6.38 13.06
CA LYS A 151 8.74 -5.38 13.43
C LYS A 151 8.10 -4.15 14.04
N ASN A 152 7.10 -3.55 13.39
CA ASN A 152 6.46 -2.33 13.87
C ASN A 152 5.64 -2.55 15.14
N ALA A 153 5.12 -3.76 15.36
CA ALA A 153 4.48 -4.16 16.60
C ALA A 153 5.46 -4.33 17.78
N GLY A 154 6.77 -4.25 17.52
CA GLY A 154 7.79 -4.45 18.53
C GLY A 154 7.94 -5.92 18.98
N PHE A 155 7.53 -6.89 18.15
CA PHE A 155 7.72 -8.32 18.46
C PHE A 155 9.13 -8.79 18.15
N ILE A 156 9.79 -8.12 17.20
CA ILE A 156 11.18 -8.32 16.86
C ILE A 156 11.91 -6.97 17.00
N ASN A 157 12.95 -6.98 17.80
CA ASN A 157 13.90 -5.89 17.93
C ASN A 157 15.18 -6.24 17.17
N PHE A 158 15.98 -5.24 16.86
CA PHE A 158 17.29 -5.44 16.27
C PHE A 158 18.32 -4.90 17.24
N THR A 159 19.23 -5.79 17.63
CA THR A 159 20.31 -5.44 18.54
C THR A 159 21.65 -5.46 17.79
N THR A 160 22.51 -4.51 18.13
CA THR A 160 23.92 -4.52 17.72
C THR A 160 24.76 -4.13 18.92
N GLU A 161 25.97 -4.69 19.01
CA GLU A 161 26.89 -4.32 20.08
C GLU A 161 27.31 -2.86 19.93
N ALA A 162 27.30 -2.09 21.03
CA ALA A 162 27.63 -0.68 21.03
C ALA A 162 29.06 -0.41 20.48
N ALA A 163 29.98 -1.36 20.71
CA ALA A 163 31.34 -1.29 20.17
C ALA A 163 31.41 -1.30 18.64
N ASN A 164 30.40 -1.84 17.98
CA ASN A 164 30.32 -1.92 16.52
C ASN A 164 29.62 -0.71 15.88
N ILE A 165 29.01 0.15 16.66
CA ILE A 165 28.35 1.37 16.14
C ILE A 165 29.40 2.43 15.87
N THR A 166 29.52 2.86 14.61
CA THR A 166 30.48 3.87 14.19
C THR A 166 29.89 5.26 14.08
N ALA A 167 28.65 5.37 13.66
CA ALA A 167 27.95 6.64 13.56
C ALA A 167 26.45 6.48 13.71
N VAL A 168 25.78 7.54 14.17
CA VAL A 168 24.31 7.64 14.25
C VAL A 168 23.90 8.94 13.59
N ASN A 169 22.99 8.88 12.61
CA ASN A 169 22.57 10.03 11.80
C ASN A 169 23.75 10.79 11.15
N GLY A 170 24.79 10.05 10.73
CA GLY A 170 25.98 10.63 10.12
C GLY A 170 26.97 11.29 11.08
N GLN A 171 26.68 11.31 12.40
CA GLN A 171 27.59 11.77 13.43
C GLN A 171 28.30 10.59 14.09
N PRO A 172 29.61 10.72 14.44
CA PRO A 172 30.32 9.68 15.17
C PRO A 172 29.59 9.30 16.45
N PHE A 173 29.45 8.00 16.70
CA PHE A 173 28.75 7.50 17.88
C PHE A 173 29.64 7.58 19.12
N ASP A 174 29.12 8.18 20.19
CA ASP A 174 29.74 8.19 21.51
C ASP A 174 28.79 7.49 22.50
N ALA A 175 29.19 6.31 22.95
CA ALA A 175 28.39 5.50 23.87
C ALA A 175 28.15 6.17 25.23
N THR A 176 28.92 7.21 25.59
CA THR A 176 28.77 7.94 26.85
C THR A 176 27.73 9.05 26.78
N GLN A 177 27.32 9.46 25.59
CA GLN A 177 26.36 10.56 25.36
C GLN A 177 25.00 10.10 24.83
N SER A 178 24.76 8.80 24.72
CA SER A 178 23.58 8.30 24.03
C SER A 178 22.31 8.43 24.84
N VAL A 179 21.46 9.36 24.46
CA VAL A 179 20.02 9.17 24.61
C VAL A 179 19.37 9.55 23.28
N PHE A 180 18.92 8.54 22.52
CA PHE A 180 18.00 8.75 21.43
C PHE A 180 16.57 8.79 21.98
N GLU A 181 16.06 9.96 22.18
CA GLU A 181 14.65 10.16 22.49
C GLU A 181 13.84 10.24 21.21
N GLY A 182 13.32 9.11 20.79
CA GLY A 182 12.27 9.01 19.76
C GLY A 182 12.71 9.35 18.31
N GLY A 183 12.21 8.60 17.35
CA GLY A 183 12.39 8.86 15.93
C GLY A 183 13.18 7.77 15.20
N LEU A 184 13.24 7.90 13.88
CA LEU A 184 14.05 7.03 13.00
C LEU A 184 15.50 7.52 13.01
N ALA A 185 16.44 6.64 13.39
CA ALA A 185 17.86 6.91 13.34
C ALA A 185 18.53 6.00 12.32
N THR A 186 19.44 6.55 11.53
CA THR A 186 20.34 5.76 10.69
C THR A 186 21.55 5.37 11.51
N ILE A 187 21.74 4.07 11.73
CA ILE A 187 22.88 3.53 12.50
C ILE A 187 23.85 2.91 11.51
N ASN A 188 25.08 3.44 11.49
CA ASN A 188 26.19 2.83 10.79
C ASN A 188 26.93 1.92 11.76
N SER A 189 27.02 0.64 11.43
CA SER A 189 27.68 -0.38 12.24
C SER A 189 28.64 -1.19 11.40
N THR A 190 29.78 -1.54 11.99
CA THR A 190 30.75 -2.51 11.43
C THR A 190 30.38 -3.96 11.74
N GLY A 191 29.48 -4.17 12.69
CA GLY A 191 28.96 -5.48 13.08
C GLY A 191 27.60 -5.81 12.51
N SER A 192 27.23 -7.07 12.55
CA SER A 192 25.89 -7.53 12.15
C SER A 192 24.85 -7.09 13.17
N THR A 193 23.71 -6.59 12.68
CA THR A 193 22.51 -6.44 13.50
C THR A 193 21.79 -7.79 13.55
N LEU A 194 21.48 -8.27 14.75
CA LEU A 194 20.79 -9.53 14.95
C LEU A 194 19.33 -9.27 15.36
N PRO A 195 18.37 -10.02 14.77
CA PRO A 195 17.01 -9.96 15.22
C PRO A 195 16.88 -10.65 16.58
N GLU A 196 16.23 -10.00 17.52
CA GLU A 196 15.95 -10.51 18.86
C GLU A 196 14.44 -10.50 19.10
N ILE A 197 13.92 -11.58 19.68
CA ILE A 197 12.51 -11.65 20.05
C ILE A 197 12.29 -10.73 21.26
N SER A 198 11.26 -9.87 21.19
CA SER A 198 10.89 -8.99 22.29
C SER A 198 10.56 -9.79 23.56
N THR A 199 10.88 -9.20 24.70
CA THR A 199 10.50 -9.76 26.01
C THR A 199 9.01 -9.55 26.32
N PHE A 200 8.25 -8.86 25.47
CA PHE A 200 6.84 -8.52 25.65
C PHE A 200 6.53 -7.82 26.97
N THR A 201 7.48 -7.07 27.49
CA THR A 201 7.29 -6.25 28.71
C THR A 201 6.78 -4.85 28.38
N ASP A 202 6.95 -4.42 27.15
CA ASP A 202 6.49 -3.12 26.68
C ASP A 202 4.97 -3.09 26.43
N GLN A 203 4.32 -2.00 26.91
CA GLN A 203 2.87 -1.82 26.77
C GLN A 203 2.41 -1.84 25.32
N THR A 204 3.20 -1.28 24.40
CA THR A 204 2.88 -1.21 22.96
C THR A 204 2.85 -2.61 22.35
N SER A 205 3.86 -3.43 22.64
CA SER A 205 3.95 -4.81 22.16
C SER A 205 2.84 -5.69 22.72
N LEU A 206 2.46 -5.53 24.00
CA LEU A 206 1.34 -6.26 24.59
C LEU A 206 0.00 -5.87 23.96
N LEU A 207 -0.23 -4.57 23.70
CA LEU A 207 -1.43 -4.11 23.02
C LEU A 207 -1.49 -4.59 21.56
N ALA A 208 -0.35 -4.61 20.88
CA ALA A 208 -0.26 -5.15 19.52
C ALA A 208 -0.57 -6.65 19.49
N LEU A 209 -0.07 -7.42 20.46
CA LEU A 209 -0.39 -8.84 20.61
C LEU A 209 -1.88 -9.06 20.87
N PHE A 210 -2.47 -8.28 21.78
CA PHE A 210 -3.91 -8.33 22.04
C PHE A 210 -4.71 -8.01 20.76
N GLY A 211 -4.33 -6.97 20.01
CA GLY A 211 -4.97 -6.58 18.77
C GLY A 211 -4.87 -7.67 17.70
N LEU A 212 -3.72 -8.32 17.57
CA LEU A 212 -3.52 -9.44 16.66
C LEU A 212 -4.47 -10.61 16.99
N ILE A 213 -4.49 -11.03 18.25
CA ILE A 213 -5.37 -12.13 18.72
C ILE A 213 -6.84 -11.77 18.50
N LEU A 214 -7.25 -10.56 18.87
CA LEU A 214 -8.63 -10.07 18.67
C LEU A 214 -9.00 -10.11 17.20
N THR A 215 -8.14 -9.60 16.32
CA THR A 215 -8.39 -9.57 14.87
C THR A 215 -8.51 -10.98 14.31
N ILE A 216 -7.64 -11.92 14.72
CA ILE A 216 -7.71 -13.32 14.29
C ILE A 216 -9.04 -13.96 14.72
N ILE A 217 -9.48 -13.73 15.97
CA ILE A 217 -10.76 -14.26 16.47
C ILE A 217 -11.94 -13.70 15.66
N LEU A 218 -11.92 -12.40 15.35
CA LEU A 218 -12.96 -11.76 14.56
C LEU A 218 -12.99 -12.28 13.11
N LEU A 219 -11.83 -12.51 12.50
CA LEU A 219 -11.70 -13.10 11.17
C LEU A 219 -12.23 -14.55 11.14
N LEU A 220 -11.88 -15.37 12.14
CA LEU A 220 -12.40 -16.74 12.26
C LEU A 220 -13.94 -16.78 12.44
N LYS A 221 -14.51 -15.75 13.06
CA LYS A 221 -15.96 -15.57 13.18
C LYS A 221 -16.61 -14.93 11.95
N ASN A 222 -15.85 -14.69 10.87
CA ASN A 222 -16.32 -14.02 9.65
C ASN A 222 -16.98 -12.65 9.91
N VAL A 223 -16.48 -11.89 10.89
CA VAL A 223 -16.98 -10.55 11.18
C VAL A 223 -16.47 -9.59 10.11
N LYS A 224 -17.41 -8.94 9.40
CA LYS A 224 -17.06 -7.93 8.40
C LYS A 224 -16.38 -6.72 9.06
N GLY A 225 -15.26 -6.27 8.51
CA GLY A 225 -14.47 -5.18 9.08
C GLY A 225 -13.65 -5.56 10.33
N ALA A 226 -13.32 -6.84 10.52
CA ALA A 226 -12.56 -7.36 11.65
C ALA A 226 -11.27 -6.57 11.94
N ILE A 227 -10.53 -6.21 10.89
CA ILE A 227 -9.27 -5.44 11.02
C ILE A 227 -9.55 -4.03 11.56
N LEU A 228 -10.54 -3.34 11.00
CA LEU A 228 -10.92 -2.00 11.48
C LEU A 228 -11.38 -2.03 12.94
N ILE A 229 -12.19 -3.02 13.32
CA ILE A 229 -12.64 -3.20 14.71
C ILE A 229 -11.43 -3.44 15.62
N GLY A 230 -10.47 -4.26 15.19
CA GLY A 230 -9.22 -4.50 15.92
C GLY A 230 -8.43 -3.20 16.16
N ILE A 231 -8.25 -2.40 15.10
CA ILE A 231 -7.55 -1.10 15.20
C ILE A 231 -8.26 -0.16 16.15
N ILE A 232 -9.58 0.01 16.03
CA ILE A 232 -10.36 0.91 16.91
C ILE A 232 -10.28 0.43 18.36
N ALA A 233 -10.41 -0.87 18.60
CA ALA A 233 -10.36 -1.43 19.95
C ALA A 233 -8.99 -1.19 20.62
N VAL A 234 -7.89 -1.50 19.91
CA VAL A 234 -6.53 -1.28 20.42
C VAL A 234 -6.25 0.19 20.63
N SER A 235 -6.61 1.06 19.69
CA SER A 235 -6.43 2.51 19.81
C SER A 235 -7.21 3.07 21.00
N THR A 236 -8.45 2.62 21.21
CA THR A 236 -9.27 3.03 22.35
C THR A 236 -8.63 2.61 23.68
N ILE A 237 -8.16 1.36 23.79
CA ILE A 237 -7.48 0.87 24.99
C ILE A 237 -6.19 1.66 25.24
N TYR A 238 -5.40 1.92 24.17
CA TYR A 238 -4.18 2.71 24.30
C TYR A 238 -4.43 4.11 24.87
N VAL A 239 -5.47 4.79 24.37
CA VAL A 239 -5.87 6.13 24.86
C VAL A 239 -6.33 6.09 26.31
N ILE A 240 -7.09 5.06 26.72
CA ILE A 240 -7.55 4.89 28.09
C ILE A 240 -6.35 4.69 29.04
N LEU A 241 -5.37 3.90 28.62
CA LEU A 241 -4.17 3.61 29.41
C LEU A 241 -3.18 4.79 29.42
N ASN A 242 -3.20 5.63 28.38
CA ASN A 242 -2.32 6.78 28.20
C ASN A 242 -3.12 8.06 27.89
N PRO A 243 -3.84 8.65 28.86
CA PRO A 243 -4.64 9.85 28.63
C PRO A 243 -3.81 11.05 28.13
N ALA A 244 -2.53 11.11 28.49
CA ALA A 244 -1.61 12.14 28.04
C ALA A 244 -1.38 12.09 26.50
N ALA A 245 -1.60 10.95 25.85
CA ALA A 245 -1.51 10.84 24.41
C ALA A 245 -2.55 11.71 23.68
N LEU A 246 -3.72 11.93 24.29
CA LEU A 246 -4.72 12.85 23.73
C LEU A 246 -4.29 14.32 23.83
N ALA A 247 -3.51 14.68 24.85
CA ALA A 247 -3.02 16.04 25.02
C ALA A 247 -1.96 16.43 23.97
N THR A 248 -1.30 15.44 23.36
CA THR A 248 -0.33 15.67 22.26
C THR A 248 -1.01 15.83 20.90
N VAL A 249 -2.30 15.50 20.78
CA VAL A 249 -3.06 15.69 19.55
C VAL A 249 -3.38 17.18 19.39
N ASN A 250 -2.71 17.82 18.47
CA ASN A 250 -2.94 19.22 18.14
C ASN A 250 -4.10 19.32 17.14
N PHE A 251 -5.32 19.52 17.65
CA PHE A 251 -6.53 19.58 16.82
C PHE A 251 -6.53 20.77 15.84
N ASP A 252 -5.79 21.84 16.13
CA ASP A 252 -5.67 22.99 15.22
C ASP A 252 -4.82 22.64 13.98
N GLN A 253 -3.83 21.76 14.13
CA GLN A 253 -3.02 21.25 13.02
C GLN A 253 -3.61 20.01 12.33
N SER A 254 -4.63 19.38 12.92
CA SER A 254 -5.32 18.21 12.36
C SER A 254 -6.62 18.54 11.64
N GLY A 255 -6.93 19.82 11.44
CA GLY A 255 -8.12 20.26 10.73
C GLY A 255 -8.07 20.01 9.22
N LEU A 256 -9.24 19.96 8.57
CA LEU A 256 -9.34 19.77 7.11
C LEU A 256 -8.50 20.81 6.33
N GLY A 257 -8.39 22.04 6.82
CA GLY A 257 -7.56 23.07 6.21
C GLY A 257 -6.08 22.70 6.18
N ALA A 258 -5.53 22.16 7.27
CA ALA A 258 -4.17 21.68 7.35
C ALA A 258 -3.96 20.47 6.42
N ALA A 259 -4.92 19.55 6.37
CA ALA A 259 -4.84 18.39 5.47
C ALA A 259 -4.80 18.79 3.98
N PHE A 260 -5.55 19.83 3.57
CA PHE A 260 -5.46 20.36 2.21
C PHE A 260 -4.14 21.10 1.93
N GLN A 261 -3.58 21.78 2.93
CA GLN A 261 -2.28 22.41 2.80
C GLN A 261 -1.18 21.35 2.65
N ASP A 262 -1.19 20.32 3.48
CA ASP A 262 -0.28 19.18 3.41
C ASP A 262 -0.44 18.36 2.11
N LEU A 263 -1.69 18.25 1.61
CA LEU A 263 -1.95 17.68 0.30
C LEU A 263 -1.25 18.49 -0.80
N GLY A 264 -1.25 19.82 -0.69
CA GLY A 264 -0.52 20.70 -1.62
C GLY A 264 1.00 20.44 -1.63
N VAL A 265 1.58 20.00 -0.52
CA VAL A 265 3.01 19.61 -0.45
C VAL A 265 3.27 18.28 -1.16
N THR A 266 2.36 17.33 -1.01
CA THR A 266 2.53 15.98 -1.61
C THR A 266 2.06 15.93 -3.07
N PHE A 267 1.04 16.72 -3.41
CA PHE A 267 0.49 16.76 -4.76
C PHE A 267 1.47 17.36 -5.75
N GLY A 268 1.84 16.58 -6.74
CA GLY A 268 2.78 17.02 -7.77
C GLY A 268 4.25 17.03 -7.33
N ALA A 269 4.60 16.62 -6.11
CA ALA A 269 5.97 16.57 -5.61
C ALA A 269 6.91 15.74 -6.50
N ALA A 270 6.39 14.71 -7.16
CA ALA A 270 7.12 13.92 -8.15
C ALA A 270 7.70 14.78 -9.30
N PHE A 271 7.02 15.88 -9.67
CA PHE A 271 7.42 16.77 -10.77
C PHE A 271 8.28 17.95 -10.31
N GLY A 272 8.47 18.08 -9.00
CA GLY A 272 9.31 19.13 -8.42
C GLY A 272 10.80 18.92 -8.69
N LYS A 273 11.60 19.90 -8.27
CA LYS A 273 13.07 19.84 -8.40
C LYS A 273 13.67 18.64 -7.63
N GLU A 274 13.06 18.27 -6.51
CA GLU A 274 13.47 17.15 -5.65
C GLU A 274 12.93 15.80 -6.11
N GLY A 275 12.03 15.78 -7.11
CA GLY A 275 11.48 14.58 -7.73
C GLY A 275 12.21 14.20 -9.02
N LEU A 276 11.54 14.35 -10.17
CA LEU A 276 12.06 13.93 -11.49
C LEU A 276 13.43 14.53 -11.82
N LEU A 277 13.65 15.81 -11.49
CA LEU A 277 14.93 16.45 -11.83
C LEU A 277 16.08 15.91 -10.97
N SER A 278 15.86 15.70 -9.68
CA SER A 278 16.84 15.09 -8.79
C SER A 278 17.13 13.64 -9.17
N LEU A 279 16.09 12.88 -9.52
CA LEU A 279 16.20 11.47 -9.89
C LEU A 279 17.20 11.23 -11.03
N PHE A 280 17.26 12.14 -11.99
CA PHE A 280 18.15 12.06 -13.15
C PHE A 280 19.36 12.99 -13.09
N ALA A 281 19.64 13.58 -11.94
CA ALA A 281 20.79 14.49 -11.77
C ALA A 281 22.13 13.74 -11.73
N ASP A 282 22.16 12.52 -11.22
CA ASP A 282 23.36 11.70 -11.08
C ASP A 282 23.32 10.45 -11.98
N PRO A 283 24.10 10.41 -13.07
CA PRO A 283 24.17 9.29 -13.97
C PRO A 283 24.62 7.97 -13.32
N SER A 284 25.36 8.02 -12.22
CA SER A 284 25.84 6.81 -11.53
C SER A 284 24.69 6.00 -10.90
N ARG A 285 23.55 6.65 -10.61
CA ARG A 285 22.35 6.06 -10.02
C ARG A 285 21.38 5.46 -11.06
N TYR A 286 21.57 5.72 -12.36
CA TYR A 286 20.64 5.27 -13.42
C TYR A 286 20.35 3.76 -13.41
N PRO A 287 21.34 2.86 -13.27
CA PRO A 287 21.07 1.44 -13.20
C PRO A 287 20.12 1.08 -12.04
N LEU A 288 20.36 1.70 -10.88
CA LEU A 288 19.53 1.48 -9.69
C LEU A 288 18.11 2.03 -9.87
N VAL A 289 17.97 3.22 -10.46
CA VAL A 289 16.66 3.83 -10.79
C VAL A 289 15.86 2.94 -11.74
N ILE A 290 16.48 2.46 -12.83
CA ILE A 290 15.84 1.61 -13.83
C ILE A 290 15.39 0.28 -13.19
N MET A 291 16.26 -0.36 -12.40
CA MET A 291 15.93 -1.61 -11.71
C MET A 291 14.81 -1.42 -10.70
N THR A 292 14.78 -0.30 -9.99
CA THR A 292 13.71 0.01 -9.02
C THR A 292 12.37 0.25 -9.72
N ILE A 293 12.34 1.00 -10.82
CA ILE A 293 11.13 1.21 -11.64
C ILE A 293 10.63 -0.13 -12.18
N PHE A 294 11.53 -0.99 -12.65
CA PHE A 294 11.19 -2.31 -13.14
C PHE A 294 10.62 -3.22 -12.03
N ALA A 295 11.20 -3.17 -10.83
CA ALA A 295 10.71 -3.90 -9.66
C ALA A 295 9.31 -3.43 -9.24
N PHE A 296 9.04 -2.13 -9.23
CA PHE A 296 7.70 -1.58 -9.02
C PHE A 296 6.72 -2.09 -10.08
N SER A 297 7.12 -2.02 -11.36
CA SER A 297 6.25 -2.41 -12.48
C SER A 297 5.91 -3.90 -12.44
N LEU A 298 6.88 -4.77 -12.22
CA LEU A 298 6.63 -6.20 -12.11
C LEU A 298 5.71 -6.52 -10.92
N SER A 299 5.98 -5.94 -9.76
CA SER A 299 5.17 -6.16 -8.56
C SER A 299 3.73 -5.72 -8.78
N ASP A 300 3.50 -4.54 -9.40
CA ASP A 300 2.17 -4.04 -9.72
C ASP A 300 1.44 -4.90 -10.75
N VAL A 301 2.13 -5.30 -11.81
CA VAL A 301 1.55 -6.19 -12.84
C VAL A 301 1.11 -7.52 -12.25
N PHE A 302 1.94 -8.14 -11.38
CA PHE A 302 1.60 -9.43 -10.78
C PHE A 302 0.49 -9.32 -9.75
N ASP A 303 0.52 -8.28 -8.92
CA ASP A 303 -0.54 -8.02 -7.95
C ASP A 303 -1.89 -7.82 -8.65
N THR A 304 -1.89 -7.00 -9.70
CA THR A 304 -3.04 -6.77 -10.59
C THR A 304 -3.61 -8.08 -11.14
N ILE A 305 -2.77 -8.88 -11.76
CA ILE A 305 -3.18 -10.12 -12.43
C ILE A 305 -3.66 -11.13 -11.40
N GLY A 306 -2.88 -11.34 -10.34
CA GLY A 306 -3.21 -12.29 -9.27
C GLY A 306 -4.56 -11.98 -8.64
N THR A 307 -4.83 -10.71 -8.38
CA THR A 307 -6.08 -10.27 -7.78
C THR A 307 -7.26 -10.40 -8.74
N PHE A 308 -7.19 -9.86 -9.97
CA PHE A 308 -8.32 -9.93 -10.89
C PHE A 308 -8.63 -11.34 -11.36
N ILE A 309 -7.62 -12.13 -11.72
CA ILE A 309 -7.84 -13.52 -12.16
C ILE A 309 -8.28 -14.38 -10.96
N GLY A 310 -7.60 -14.27 -9.82
CA GLY A 310 -7.90 -15.08 -8.64
C GLY A 310 -9.29 -14.78 -8.08
N THR A 311 -9.60 -13.53 -7.78
CA THR A 311 -10.89 -13.12 -7.20
C THR A 311 -12.01 -13.16 -8.23
N GLY A 312 -11.73 -12.79 -9.49
CA GLY A 312 -12.73 -12.79 -10.56
C GLY A 312 -13.24 -14.18 -10.92
N ARG A 313 -12.35 -15.19 -10.89
CA ARG A 313 -12.76 -16.61 -11.02
C ARG A 313 -13.57 -17.07 -9.82
N ALA A 314 -13.11 -16.77 -8.61
CA ALA A 314 -13.77 -17.20 -7.38
C ALA A 314 -15.16 -16.58 -7.21
N SER A 315 -15.35 -15.33 -7.64
CA SER A 315 -16.62 -14.59 -7.56
C SER A 315 -17.55 -14.78 -8.77
N GLY A 316 -17.05 -15.38 -9.87
CA GLY A 316 -17.81 -15.53 -11.11
C GLY A 316 -18.01 -14.22 -11.90
N ILE A 317 -17.32 -13.14 -11.54
CA ILE A 317 -17.38 -11.84 -12.25
C ILE A 317 -16.82 -11.96 -13.66
N PHE A 318 -15.74 -12.75 -13.84
CA PHE A 318 -15.15 -13.05 -15.14
C PHE A 318 -15.45 -14.50 -15.53
N THR A 319 -15.94 -14.68 -16.74
CA THR A 319 -16.19 -16.01 -17.31
C THR A 319 -14.87 -16.67 -17.74
N LYS A 320 -14.90 -18.00 -17.94
CA LYS A 320 -13.73 -18.68 -18.55
C LYS A 320 -13.40 -18.11 -19.92
N GLU A 321 -14.42 -17.73 -20.68
CA GLU A 321 -14.23 -17.09 -21.99
C GLU A 321 -13.55 -15.72 -21.91
N ASP A 322 -13.85 -14.91 -20.89
CA ASP A 322 -13.16 -13.64 -20.68
C ASP A 322 -11.66 -13.83 -20.41
N ILE A 323 -11.30 -14.92 -19.74
CA ILE A 323 -9.92 -15.24 -19.39
C ILE A 323 -9.20 -15.91 -20.57
N ASP A 324 -9.83 -16.85 -21.23
CA ASP A 324 -9.25 -17.59 -22.37
C ASP A 324 -9.13 -16.68 -23.61
N ASN A 325 -10.06 -15.74 -23.81
CA ASN A 325 -10.04 -14.76 -24.90
C ASN A 325 -9.12 -13.56 -24.64
N MET A 326 -8.47 -13.47 -23.50
CA MET A 326 -7.42 -12.47 -23.25
C MET A 326 -6.34 -12.48 -24.34
N ASP A 327 -6.17 -13.61 -25.03
CA ASP A 327 -5.18 -13.80 -26.09
C ASP A 327 -5.62 -13.29 -27.47
N GLN A 328 -6.91 -13.21 -27.74
CA GLN A 328 -7.45 -13.00 -29.09
C GLN A 328 -8.13 -11.64 -29.29
N SER A 329 -8.44 -10.91 -28.21
CA SER A 329 -9.22 -9.69 -28.30
C SER A 329 -8.36 -8.43 -28.50
N SER A 330 -8.95 -7.42 -29.13
CA SER A 330 -8.44 -6.05 -29.12
C SER A 330 -8.45 -5.50 -27.69
N VAL A 331 -7.60 -4.53 -27.42
CA VAL A 331 -7.24 -3.98 -26.07
C VAL A 331 -8.42 -3.63 -25.12
N MET A 332 -9.68 -3.70 -25.55
CA MET A 332 -10.86 -3.30 -24.75
C MET A 332 -12.13 -4.11 -25.03
N ASN A 333 -12.05 -5.37 -25.43
CA ASN A 333 -13.25 -6.14 -25.79
C ASN A 333 -13.92 -6.84 -24.61
N THR A 334 -13.18 -7.30 -23.62
CA THR A 334 -13.75 -8.04 -22.48
C THR A 334 -13.92 -7.13 -21.25
N LYS A 335 -14.79 -7.54 -20.31
CA LYS A 335 -14.92 -6.86 -18.99
C LYS A 335 -13.57 -6.90 -18.25
N LEU A 336 -12.82 -7.98 -18.39
CA LEU A 336 -11.50 -8.14 -17.79
C LEU A 336 -10.48 -7.16 -18.39
N ASP A 337 -10.44 -7.00 -19.72
CA ASP A 337 -9.53 -6.03 -20.37
C ASP A 337 -9.81 -4.59 -19.89
N LYS A 338 -11.09 -4.22 -19.80
CA LYS A 338 -11.50 -2.90 -19.30
C LYS A 338 -11.11 -2.71 -17.82
N ALA A 339 -11.28 -3.74 -17.01
CA ALA A 339 -10.90 -3.71 -15.60
C ALA A 339 -9.39 -3.56 -15.44
N LEU A 340 -8.60 -4.34 -16.19
CA LEU A 340 -7.14 -4.28 -16.19
C LEU A 340 -6.62 -2.94 -16.72
N PHE A 341 -7.24 -2.37 -17.75
CA PHE A 341 -6.90 -1.06 -18.28
C PHE A 341 -7.26 0.04 -17.28
N GLY A 342 -8.48 0.02 -16.75
CA GLY A 342 -8.94 1.00 -15.76
C GLY A 342 -8.09 1.03 -14.51
N ASP A 343 -7.58 -0.10 -14.09
CA ASP A 343 -6.68 -0.23 -12.96
C ASP A 343 -5.32 0.43 -13.21
N VAL A 344 -4.72 0.24 -14.36
CA VAL A 344 -3.43 0.84 -14.73
C VAL A 344 -3.54 2.35 -14.92
N GLU A 345 -4.63 2.85 -15.55
CA GLU A 345 -4.85 4.28 -15.75
C GLU A 345 -4.94 5.06 -14.42
N ILE A 346 -5.55 4.46 -13.41
CA ILE A 346 -5.72 5.12 -12.10
C ILE A 346 -4.57 4.79 -11.14
N GLY A 347 -3.80 3.69 -11.36
CA GLY A 347 -2.58 3.35 -10.63
C GLY A 347 -1.56 4.48 -10.55
N ARG A 348 -1.71 5.47 -11.42
CA ARG A 348 -0.96 6.73 -11.39
C ARG A 348 -1.17 7.56 -10.12
N ALA A 349 -2.30 7.46 -9.47
CA ALA A 349 -2.66 8.36 -8.37
C ALA A 349 -2.43 7.76 -6.98
N SER A 350 -2.28 6.46 -6.87
CA SER A 350 -2.10 5.78 -5.58
C SER A 350 -1.31 4.48 -5.74
N CYS A 351 -0.34 4.23 -4.88
CA CYS A 351 0.19 2.88 -4.69
C CYS A 351 -0.97 1.99 -4.24
N ARG A 352 -1.32 0.95 -4.97
CA ARG A 352 -2.62 0.27 -4.88
C ARG A 352 -2.61 -1.05 -4.14
N GLU A 353 -3.72 -1.32 -3.47
CA GLU A 353 -4.16 -2.66 -3.10
C GLU A 353 -5.63 -2.87 -3.46
N ARG A 354 -6.00 -4.11 -3.76
CA ARG A 354 -7.34 -4.52 -4.14
C ARG A 354 -7.91 -5.49 -3.13
N VAL A 355 -9.14 -5.28 -2.80
CA VAL A 355 -9.91 -6.19 -1.95
C VAL A 355 -10.92 -6.96 -2.80
#